data_3007c0cbf1aa2585c9437b3cfb93fe7a
#
_entry.id   3007c0cbf1aa2585c9437b3cfb93fe7a
#
_cell.length_a   1.000
_cell.length_b   1.000
_cell.length_c   1.000
_cell.angle_alpha   90.00
_cell.angle_beta   90.00
_cell.angle_gamma   90.00
#
_symmetry.space_group_name_H-M   'P 1'
#
loop_
_entity.id
_entity.type
_entity.pdbx_description
1 polymer ?
#
loop_
_entity_poly.entity_id
_entity_poly.type
_entity_poly.pdbx_seq_one_letter_code
_entity_poly.pdbx_strand_id
1 'polypeptide(L)'
;MSIASYVLVAFRRHTDTAIEAGFKYLILGSVATLVMLLGIASIYRETGGIALPVTATTAGPWLRIGRACFLVGLGLKSGIVPLHTWLPDAYGRAPSSVSALLAGIVSKSTLYVLFRISLGLGMQAETLGLILLLFSFLNMTVGNALALLQRYTKRLLAYSSVAQTGYVMFAVGLGLRYGRPAAIRAGFFLLLAHAVLKALAFLSKGVCHYHRDVTLTRELRGTAAQIPLVAVTFAVALIGLAGIPPLAGFAAKWWILTESLPAPDGWVAAGIVIFLVNSVLALGYYLPLIVRLFDNSGAEG
;
A
#
# COMPACT_ATOMS: atom_id res chain seq x y z
N MET A 1 1.79 -17.99 3.42
CA MET A 1 1.04 -16.80 3.87
C MET A 1 -0.26 -16.57 3.11
N SER A 2 -0.33 -16.75 1.78
CA SER A 2 -1.52 -16.41 1.00
C SER A 2 -2.79 -17.16 1.41
N ILE A 3 -2.74 -18.49 1.55
CA ILE A 3 -3.93 -19.30 1.88
C ILE A 3 -4.50 -18.90 3.25
N ALA A 4 -3.65 -18.78 4.27
CA ALA A 4 -4.09 -18.36 5.61
C ALA A 4 -4.75 -16.97 5.57
N SER A 5 -4.21 -16.02 4.79
CA SER A 5 -4.81 -14.68 4.68
C SER A 5 -6.18 -14.69 4.00
N TYR A 6 -6.41 -15.56 3.02
CA TYR A 6 -7.73 -15.68 2.36
C TYR A 6 -8.80 -16.16 3.35
N VAL A 7 -8.48 -17.19 4.14
CA VAL A 7 -9.38 -17.73 5.18
C VAL A 7 -9.64 -16.68 6.27
N LEU A 8 -8.61 -15.93 6.70
CA LEU A 8 -8.75 -14.89 7.71
C LEU A 8 -9.66 -13.75 7.24
N VAL A 9 -9.64 -13.37 5.96
CA VAL A 9 -10.54 -12.33 5.42
C VAL A 9 -12.00 -12.79 5.50
N ALA A 10 -12.28 -14.05 5.21
CA ALA A 10 -13.62 -14.64 5.27
C ALA A 10 -14.01 -15.14 6.68
N PHE A 11 -13.24 -14.80 7.73
CA PHE A 11 -13.44 -15.35 9.08
C PHE A 11 -14.83 -15.06 9.66
N ARG A 12 -15.44 -13.92 9.32
CA ARG A 12 -16.83 -13.58 9.68
C ARG A 12 -17.83 -14.26 8.73
N ARG A 13 -18.01 -15.58 8.88
CA ARG A 13 -18.83 -16.41 8.00
C ARG A 13 -20.32 -16.04 7.93
N HIS A 14 -20.81 -15.21 8.86
CA HIS A 14 -22.23 -14.84 8.95
C HIS A 14 -22.61 -13.62 8.09
N THR A 15 -21.67 -13.05 7.34
CA THR A 15 -21.96 -11.93 6.45
C THR A 15 -21.56 -12.26 5.02
N ASP A 16 -22.53 -12.26 4.09
CA ASP A 16 -22.30 -12.52 2.66
C ASP A 16 -21.21 -11.63 2.08
N THR A 17 -21.15 -10.39 2.52
CA THR A 17 -20.14 -9.43 2.06
C THR A 17 -18.71 -9.78 2.49
N ALA A 18 -18.51 -10.47 3.63
CA ALA A 18 -17.19 -10.91 4.04
C ALA A 18 -16.76 -12.16 3.26
N ILE A 19 -17.70 -13.06 2.97
CA ILE A 19 -17.48 -14.23 2.12
C ILE A 19 -17.11 -13.79 0.71
N GLU A 20 -17.87 -12.85 0.13
CA GLU A 20 -17.60 -12.27 -1.18
C GLU A 20 -16.20 -11.64 -1.26
N ALA A 21 -15.81 -10.86 -0.25
CA ALA A 21 -14.49 -10.24 -0.20
C ALA A 21 -13.36 -11.28 -0.10
N GLY A 22 -13.56 -12.33 0.71
CA GLY A 22 -12.62 -13.45 0.82
C GLY A 22 -12.48 -14.21 -0.50
N PHE A 23 -13.60 -14.45 -1.19
CA PHE A 23 -13.62 -15.13 -2.49
C PHE A 23 -12.93 -14.32 -3.59
N LYS A 24 -13.20 -13.01 -3.68
CA LYS A 24 -12.49 -12.11 -4.60
C LYS A 24 -10.99 -12.11 -4.34
N TYR A 25 -10.59 -12.06 -3.07
CA TYR A 25 -9.18 -12.10 -2.67
C TYR A 25 -8.53 -13.44 -3.02
N LEU A 26 -9.23 -14.56 -2.82
CA LEU A 26 -8.76 -15.90 -3.20
C LEU A 26 -8.55 -16.01 -4.71
N ILE A 27 -9.55 -15.62 -5.52
CA ILE A 27 -9.45 -15.71 -6.99
C ILE A 27 -8.28 -14.87 -7.51
N LEU A 28 -8.24 -13.58 -7.17
CA LEU A 28 -7.19 -12.69 -7.67
C LEU A 28 -5.82 -13.07 -7.13
N GLY A 29 -5.72 -13.54 -5.88
CA GLY A 29 -4.49 -14.05 -5.31
C GLY A 29 -4.01 -15.36 -5.96
N SER A 30 -4.92 -16.23 -6.36
CA SER A 30 -4.62 -17.47 -7.11
C SER A 30 -4.15 -17.14 -8.52
N VAL A 31 -4.83 -16.25 -9.23
CA VAL A 31 -4.40 -15.75 -10.55
C VAL A 31 -3.00 -15.17 -10.48
N ALA A 32 -2.71 -14.34 -9.47
CA ALA A 32 -1.36 -13.81 -9.27
C ALA A 32 -0.31 -14.91 -9.10
N THR A 33 -0.65 -15.95 -8.34
CA THR A 33 0.26 -17.09 -8.12
C THR A 33 0.48 -17.89 -9.40
N LEU A 34 -0.57 -18.15 -10.18
CA LEU A 34 -0.48 -18.85 -11.47
C LEU A 34 0.38 -18.07 -12.47
N VAL A 35 0.21 -16.76 -12.56
CA VAL A 35 1.04 -15.88 -13.39
C VAL A 35 2.51 -15.94 -12.97
N MET A 36 2.79 -15.95 -11.64
CA MET A 36 4.15 -16.10 -11.14
C MET A 36 4.75 -17.48 -11.47
N LEU A 37 3.96 -18.56 -11.37
CA LEU A 37 4.39 -19.91 -11.74
C LEU A 37 4.71 -20.02 -13.24
N LEU A 38 3.88 -19.40 -14.10
CA LEU A 38 4.20 -19.25 -15.52
C LEU A 38 5.52 -18.50 -15.74
N GLY A 39 5.78 -17.47 -14.93
CA GLY A 39 7.04 -16.76 -14.91
C GLY A 39 8.23 -17.65 -14.56
N ILE A 40 8.11 -18.49 -13.53
CA ILE A 40 9.15 -19.47 -13.14
C ILE A 40 9.42 -20.45 -14.29
N ALA A 41 8.38 -21.02 -14.87
CA ALA A 41 8.50 -21.95 -16.00
C ALA A 41 9.21 -21.33 -17.20
N SER A 42 8.87 -20.06 -17.51
CA SER A 42 9.50 -19.30 -18.59
C SER A 42 10.99 -19.03 -18.33
N ILE A 43 11.34 -18.67 -17.08
CA ILE A 43 12.74 -18.45 -16.69
C ILE A 43 13.52 -19.75 -16.76
N TYR A 44 12.95 -20.83 -16.20
CA TYR A 44 13.59 -22.16 -16.24
C TYR A 44 13.87 -22.64 -17.66
N ARG A 45 12.92 -22.41 -18.57
CA ARG A 45 13.11 -22.76 -20.00
C ARG A 45 14.29 -22.03 -20.64
N GLU A 46 14.56 -20.80 -20.26
CA GLU A 46 15.67 -20.00 -20.81
C GLU A 46 17.01 -20.30 -20.16
N THR A 47 17.00 -20.48 -18.83
CA THR A 47 18.22 -20.52 -18.02
C THR A 47 18.64 -21.93 -17.58
N GLY A 48 17.74 -22.91 -17.72
CA GLY A 48 17.93 -24.27 -17.19
C GLY A 48 17.93 -24.37 -15.66
N GLY A 49 17.63 -23.27 -14.95
CA GLY A 49 17.65 -23.21 -13.49
C GLY A 49 16.69 -22.16 -12.92
N ILE A 50 16.56 -22.14 -11.60
CA ILE A 50 15.74 -21.18 -10.85
C ILE A 50 16.57 -20.35 -9.86
N ALA A 51 17.90 -20.44 -9.93
CA ALA A 51 18.80 -19.71 -9.05
C ALA A 51 18.80 -18.20 -9.34
N LEU A 52 18.87 -17.40 -8.31
CA LEU A 52 19.05 -15.95 -8.40
C LEU A 52 20.43 -15.57 -7.83
N PRO A 53 21.10 -14.56 -8.41
CA PRO A 53 20.69 -13.73 -9.55
C PRO A 53 20.80 -14.45 -10.90
N VAL A 54 19.93 -14.09 -11.84
CA VAL A 54 20.05 -14.57 -13.23
C VAL A 54 21.15 -13.79 -13.92
N THR A 55 22.23 -14.49 -14.27
CA THR A 55 23.45 -13.92 -14.85
C THR A 55 23.44 -13.86 -16.40
N ALA A 56 22.28 -14.11 -17.03
CA ALA A 56 22.17 -14.06 -18.48
C ALA A 56 22.51 -12.66 -19.02
N THR A 57 23.55 -12.58 -19.83
CA THR A 57 24.04 -11.34 -20.45
C THR A 57 23.05 -10.76 -21.48
N THR A 58 22.26 -11.62 -22.13
CA THR A 58 21.18 -11.24 -23.04
C THR A 58 19.87 -11.86 -22.61
N ALA A 59 18.83 -11.04 -22.49
CA ALA A 59 17.50 -11.55 -22.17
C ALA A 59 16.81 -12.04 -23.43
N GLY A 60 16.73 -13.35 -23.60
CA GLY A 60 15.88 -13.98 -24.61
C GLY A 60 14.39 -13.78 -24.32
N PRO A 61 13.52 -14.22 -25.26
CA PRO A 61 12.09 -13.97 -25.17
C PRO A 61 11.44 -14.56 -23.90
N TRP A 62 11.86 -15.75 -23.48
CA TRP A 62 11.31 -16.41 -22.31
C TRP A 62 11.69 -15.73 -21.00
N LEU A 63 12.91 -15.20 -20.89
CA LEU A 63 13.31 -14.42 -19.72
C LEU A 63 12.54 -13.10 -19.64
N ARG A 64 12.24 -12.45 -20.77
CA ARG A 64 11.38 -11.23 -20.80
C ARG A 64 9.97 -11.54 -20.34
N ILE A 65 9.37 -12.65 -20.84
CA ILE A 65 8.04 -13.12 -20.39
C ILE A 65 8.07 -13.40 -18.88
N GLY A 66 9.07 -14.12 -18.39
CA GLY A 66 9.22 -14.43 -16.99
C GLY A 66 9.29 -13.17 -16.10
N ARG A 67 10.08 -12.17 -16.49
CA ARG A 67 10.16 -10.86 -15.80
C ARG A 67 8.80 -10.14 -15.77
N ALA A 68 8.11 -10.09 -16.91
CA ALA A 68 6.77 -9.49 -16.99
C ALA A 68 5.76 -10.22 -16.10
N CYS A 69 5.75 -11.55 -16.10
CA CYS A 69 4.89 -12.36 -15.23
C CYS A 69 5.13 -12.08 -13.74
N PHE A 70 6.39 -11.94 -13.32
CA PHE A 70 6.70 -11.59 -11.94
C PHE A 70 6.24 -10.18 -11.58
N LEU A 71 6.46 -9.18 -12.43
CA LEU A 71 5.98 -7.81 -12.21
C LEU A 71 4.45 -7.77 -12.07
N VAL A 72 3.73 -8.45 -12.95
CA VAL A 72 2.26 -8.50 -12.93
C VAL A 72 1.76 -9.27 -11.69
N GLY A 73 2.29 -10.46 -11.42
CA GLY A 73 1.85 -11.30 -10.31
C GLY A 73 2.13 -10.66 -8.93
N LEU A 74 3.33 -10.12 -8.73
CA LEU A 74 3.68 -9.42 -7.49
C LEU A 74 2.99 -8.06 -7.41
N GLY A 75 2.79 -7.36 -8.53
CA GLY A 75 2.02 -6.13 -8.62
C GLY A 75 0.56 -6.33 -8.17
N LEU A 76 -0.08 -7.42 -8.63
CA LEU A 76 -1.43 -7.80 -8.19
C LEU A 76 -1.45 -8.07 -6.69
N LYS A 77 -0.51 -8.86 -6.16
CA LYS A 77 -0.42 -9.16 -4.72
C LYS A 77 -0.10 -7.93 -3.86
N SER A 78 0.64 -6.95 -4.38
CA SER A 78 0.96 -5.70 -3.68
C SER A 78 -0.17 -4.66 -3.75
N GLY A 79 -1.19 -4.89 -4.59
CA GLY A 79 -2.28 -3.94 -4.81
C GLY A 79 -1.87 -2.72 -5.63
N ILE A 80 -1.04 -2.92 -6.67
CA ILE A 80 -0.63 -1.86 -7.59
C ILE A 80 -1.76 -1.58 -8.58
N VAL A 81 -2.07 -0.31 -8.84
CA VAL A 81 -3.05 0.11 -9.85
C VAL A 81 -2.56 -0.30 -11.25
N PRO A 82 -3.42 -0.93 -12.06
CA PRO A 82 -4.87 -1.14 -11.93
C PRO A 82 -5.28 -2.42 -11.16
N LEU A 83 -4.35 -3.24 -10.72
CA LEU A 83 -4.56 -4.57 -10.14
C LEU A 83 -4.96 -4.54 -8.63
N HIS A 84 -5.34 -3.39 -8.09
CA HIS A 84 -5.57 -3.13 -6.67
C HIS A 84 -6.99 -3.48 -6.18
N THR A 85 -7.91 -3.85 -7.06
CA THR A 85 -9.37 -3.91 -6.79
C THR A 85 -9.77 -4.83 -5.64
N TRP A 86 -9.01 -5.87 -5.35
CA TRP A 86 -9.25 -6.80 -4.25
C TRP A 86 -8.96 -6.19 -2.87
N LEU A 87 -8.02 -5.24 -2.80
CA LEU A 87 -7.46 -4.73 -1.55
C LEU A 87 -8.49 -3.95 -0.70
N PRO A 88 -9.29 -3.02 -1.27
CA PRO A 88 -10.32 -2.31 -0.51
C PRO A 88 -11.43 -3.21 0.02
N ASP A 89 -11.80 -4.24 -0.71
CA ASP A 89 -12.81 -5.20 -0.27
C ASP A 89 -12.25 -6.12 0.83
N ALA A 90 -11.06 -6.69 0.63
CA ALA A 90 -10.41 -7.53 1.64
C ALA A 90 -10.17 -6.78 2.96
N TYR A 91 -9.58 -5.57 2.91
CA TYR A 91 -9.31 -4.80 4.14
C TYR A 91 -10.59 -4.23 4.76
N GLY A 92 -11.56 -3.85 3.93
CA GLY A 92 -12.82 -3.25 4.37
C GLY A 92 -13.72 -4.24 5.11
N ARG A 93 -13.76 -5.49 4.70
CA ARG A 93 -14.68 -6.51 5.22
C ARG A 93 -14.06 -7.47 6.24
N ALA A 94 -12.75 -7.73 6.18
CA ALA A 94 -12.05 -8.55 7.18
C ALA A 94 -12.21 -8.01 8.61
N PRO A 95 -12.04 -8.83 9.66
CA PRO A 95 -11.87 -8.34 11.03
C PRO A 95 -10.73 -7.30 11.10
N SER A 96 -10.83 -6.31 11.99
CA SER A 96 -9.87 -5.20 12.02
C SER A 96 -8.43 -5.63 12.34
N SER A 97 -8.26 -6.68 13.14
CA SER A 97 -6.96 -7.32 13.39
C SER A 97 -6.36 -7.94 12.13
N VAL A 98 -7.19 -8.59 11.31
CA VAL A 98 -6.77 -9.14 10.02
C VAL A 98 -6.44 -8.02 9.04
N SER A 99 -7.25 -6.95 9.01
CA SER A 99 -6.94 -5.77 8.18
C SER A 99 -5.62 -5.10 8.57
N ALA A 100 -5.31 -5.05 9.88
CA ALA A 100 -4.03 -4.56 10.39
C ALA A 100 -2.85 -5.43 9.92
N LEU A 101 -2.99 -6.77 9.99
CA LEU A 101 -1.99 -7.72 9.52
C LEU A 101 -1.75 -7.59 8.01
N LEU A 102 -2.82 -7.54 7.22
CA LEU A 102 -2.75 -7.41 5.76
C LEU A 102 -2.08 -6.09 5.35
N ALA A 103 -2.50 -4.98 5.98
CA ALA A 103 -1.97 -3.65 5.68
C ALA A 103 -0.57 -3.41 6.24
N GLY A 104 -0.24 -3.96 7.42
CA GLY A 104 1.04 -3.77 8.08
C GLY A 104 2.15 -4.66 7.55
N ILE A 105 1.85 -5.93 7.27
CA ILE A 105 2.88 -6.93 6.97
C ILE A 105 2.73 -7.49 5.55
N VAL A 106 1.57 -8.08 5.21
CA VAL A 106 1.44 -8.90 4.00
C VAL A 106 1.73 -8.11 2.71
N SER A 107 1.08 -6.96 2.53
CA SER A 107 1.29 -6.14 1.33
C SER A 107 2.70 -5.52 1.26
N LYS A 108 3.32 -5.23 2.40
CA LYS A 108 4.67 -4.66 2.47
C LYS A 108 5.74 -5.69 2.13
N SER A 109 5.59 -6.90 2.68
CA SER A 109 6.47 -8.02 2.33
C SER A 109 6.42 -8.32 0.83
N THR A 110 5.22 -8.29 0.23
CA THR A 110 5.06 -8.54 -1.21
C THR A 110 5.70 -7.43 -2.05
N LEU A 111 5.55 -6.17 -1.64
CA LEU A 111 6.19 -5.04 -2.32
C LEU A 111 7.72 -5.11 -2.24
N TYR A 112 8.27 -5.49 -1.08
CA TYR A 112 9.70 -5.74 -0.92
C TYR A 112 10.20 -6.85 -1.85
N VAL A 113 9.46 -7.97 -1.89
CA VAL A 113 9.77 -9.11 -2.77
C VAL A 113 9.73 -8.68 -4.24
N LEU A 114 8.78 -7.83 -4.65
CA LEU A 114 8.72 -7.28 -6.00
C LEU A 114 10.03 -6.58 -6.37
N PHE A 115 10.53 -5.68 -5.54
CA PHE A 115 11.79 -4.98 -5.78
C PHE A 115 12.97 -5.95 -5.83
N ARG A 116 13.07 -6.86 -4.86
CA ARG A 116 14.17 -7.80 -4.73
C ARG A 116 14.24 -8.81 -5.87
N ILE A 117 13.09 -9.40 -6.23
CA ILE A 117 13.01 -10.39 -7.31
C ILE A 117 13.27 -9.74 -8.68
N SER A 118 12.70 -8.56 -8.95
CA SER A 118 12.91 -7.88 -10.22
C SER A 118 14.39 -7.61 -10.50
N LEU A 119 15.13 -7.16 -9.49
CA LEU A 119 16.59 -6.98 -9.60
C LEU A 119 17.32 -8.33 -9.71
N GLY A 120 16.91 -9.33 -8.91
CA GLY A 120 17.47 -10.68 -8.98
C GLY A 120 17.28 -11.39 -10.31
N LEU A 121 16.22 -11.05 -11.05
CA LEU A 121 15.98 -11.52 -12.42
C LEU A 121 16.81 -10.76 -13.48
N GLY A 122 17.76 -9.92 -13.07
CA GLY A 122 18.64 -9.18 -13.96
C GLY A 122 17.90 -8.09 -14.76
N MET A 123 16.81 -7.53 -14.22
CA MET A 123 16.21 -6.32 -14.82
C MET A 123 17.16 -5.14 -14.62
N GLN A 124 17.33 -4.37 -15.68
CA GLN A 124 18.12 -3.13 -15.58
C GLN A 124 17.48 -2.17 -14.59
N ALA A 125 18.28 -1.66 -13.64
CA ALA A 125 17.81 -0.79 -12.59
C ALA A 125 17.07 0.45 -13.13
N GLU A 126 17.59 1.04 -14.21
CA GLU A 126 16.97 2.19 -14.86
C GLU A 126 15.57 1.88 -15.43
N THR A 127 15.42 0.74 -16.10
CA THR A 127 14.13 0.30 -16.68
C THR A 127 13.12 0.00 -15.57
N LEU A 128 13.54 -0.74 -14.55
CA LEU A 128 12.69 -1.02 -13.39
C LEU A 128 12.32 0.28 -12.68
N GLY A 129 13.28 1.20 -12.51
CA GLY A 129 13.05 2.52 -11.93
C GLY A 129 11.98 3.31 -12.67
N LEU A 130 12.05 3.34 -14.01
CA LEU A 130 11.03 4.00 -14.84
C LEU A 130 9.64 3.37 -14.67
N ILE A 131 9.55 2.04 -14.71
CA ILE A 131 8.29 1.32 -14.50
C ILE A 131 7.69 1.68 -13.12
N LEU A 132 8.51 1.67 -12.08
CA LEU A 132 8.06 2.02 -10.73
C LEU A 132 7.60 3.47 -10.63
N LEU A 133 8.27 4.43 -11.28
CA LEU A 133 7.86 5.83 -11.33
C LEU A 133 6.49 5.98 -12.00
N LEU A 134 6.27 5.38 -13.15
CA LEU A 134 4.98 5.44 -13.87
C LEU A 134 3.83 4.87 -13.02
N PHE A 135 4.02 3.69 -12.45
CA PHE A 135 3.00 3.09 -11.57
C PHE A 135 2.85 3.83 -10.24
N SER A 136 3.89 4.52 -9.75
CA SER A 136 3.78 5.34 -8.54
C SER A 136 2.79 6.49 -8.72
N PHE A 137 2.82 7.18 -9.86
CA PHE A 137 1.89 8.26 -10.19
C PHE A 137 0.45 7.80 -10.20
N LEU A 138 0.20 6.64 -10.83
CA LEU A 138 -1.13 6.02 -10.84
C LEU A 138 -1.59 5.65 -9.43
N ASN A 139 -0.72 5.00 -8.64
CA ASN A 139 -1.07 4.58 -7.28
C ASN A 139 -1.37 5.78 -6.37
N MET A 140 -0.55 6.83 -6.40
CA MET A 140 -0.77 8.04 -5.61
C MET A 140 -2.11 8.68 -5.98
N THR A 141 -2.34 8.91 -7.27
CA THR A 141 -3.52 9.68 -7.74
C THR A 141 -4.82 8.88 -7.58
N VAL A 142 -4.87 7.65 -8.10
CA VAL A 142 -6.07 6.80 -8.01
C VAL A 142 -6.36 6.43 -6.55
N GLY A 143 -5.34 6.09 -5.77
CA GLY A 143 -5.50 5.73 -4.36
C GLY A 143 -6.09 6.88 -3.54
N ASN A 144 -5.58 8.10 -3.69
CA ASN A 144 -6.08 9.28 -2.97
C ASN A 144 -7.47 9.71 -3.46
N ALA A 145 -7.70 9.74 -4.78
CA ALA A 145 -9.00 10.08 -5.35
C ALA A 145 -10.11 9.13 -4.85
N LEU A 146 -9.84 7.83 -4.88
CA LEU A 146 -10.81 6.84 -4.40
C LEU A 146 -10.95 6.86 -2.87
N ALA A 147 -9.90 7.21 -2.10
CA ALA A 147 -9.99 7.37 -0.65
C ALA A 147 -10.93 8.53 -0.26
N LEU A 148 -10.86 9.67 -0.96
CA LEU A 148 -11.74 10.82 -0.74
C LEU A 148 -13.23 10.50 -0.91
N LEU A 149 -13.56 9.58 -1.80
CA LEU A 149 -14.95 9.17 -2.10
C LEU A 149 -15.51 8.14 -1.10
N GLN A 150 -14.69 7.63 -0.15
CA GLN A 150 -15.14 6.57 0.74
C GLN A 150 -15.92 7.08 1.95
N ARG A 151 -17.04 6.41 2.20
CA ARG A 151 -17.88 6.64 3.39
C ARG A 151 -17.54 5.66 4.54
N TYR A 152 -16.98 4.50 4.22
CA TYR A 152 -16.57 3.48 5.20
C TYR A 152 -15.13 3.69 5.62
N THR A 153 -14.87 3.84 6.93
CA THR A 153 -13.54 4.15 7.47
C THR A 153 -12.49 3.12 7.05
N LYS A 154 -12.81 1.82 7.08
CA LYS A 154 -11.85 0.76 6.70
C LYS A 154 -11.52 0.77 5.22
N ARG A 155 -12.50 1.05 4.33
CA ARG A 155 -12.24 1.17 2.90
C ARG A 155 -11.42 2.42 2.57
N LEU A 156 -11.67 3.53 3.26
CA LEU A 156 -10.85 4.73 3.17
C LEU A 156 -9.39 4.41 3.53
N LEU A 157 -9.16 3.75 4.68
CA LEU A 157 -7.83 3.31 5.09
C LEU A 157 -7.19 2.32 4.09
N ALA A 158 -7.99 1.51 3.41
CA ALA A 158 -7.50 0.59 2.39
C ALA A 158 -7.01 1.34 1.13
N TYR A 159 -7.80 2.25 0.56
CA TYR A 159 -7.40 3.06 -0.59
C TYR A 159 -6.20 3.96 -0.28
N SER A 160 -6.15 4.53 0.92
CA SER A 160 -4.97 5.28 1.35
C SER A 160 -3.71 4.39 1.47
N SER A 161 -3.85 3.06 1.65
CA SER A 161 -2.70 2.13 1.54
C SER A 161 -2.20 1.99 0.10
N VAL A 162 -3.11 2.02 -0.88
CA VAL A 162 -2.74 2.05 -2.31
C VAL A 162 -1.94 3.32 -2.62
N ALA A 163 -2.42 4.49 -2.17
CA ALA A 163 -1.70 5.75 -2.35
C ALA A 163 -0.31 5.73 -1.71
N GLN A 164 -0.20 5.22 -0.47
CA GLN A 164 1.09 5.14 0.22
C GLN A 164 2.08 4.18 -0.46
N THR A 165 1.60 3.10 -1.06
CA THR A 165 2.43 2.23 -1.91
C THR A 165 3.02 3.03 -3.08
N GLY A 166 2.26 3.95 -3.67
CA GLY A 166 2.75 4.87 -4.70
C GLY A 166 3.93 5.72 -4.25
N TYR A 167 3.89 6.31 -3.04
CA TYR A 167 5.02 7.10 -2.51
C TYR A 167 6.28 6.25 -2.31
N VAL A 168 6.14 5.01 -1.84
CA VAL A 168 7.27 4.08 -1.71
C VAL A 168 7.85 3.72 -3.08
N MET A 169 6.99 3.42 -4.05
CA MET A 169 7.41 3.11 -5.43
C MET A 169 8.11 4.31 -6.09
N PHE A 170 7.66 5.53 -5.83
CA PHE A 170 8.31 6.76 -6.29
C PHE A 170 9.75 6.84 -5.80
N ALA A 171 9.95 6.67 -4.48
CA ALA A 171 11.27 6.74 -3.87
C ALA A 171 12.22 5.64 -4.39
N VAL A 172 11.74 4.39 -4.46
CA VAL A 172 12.56 3.27 -4.97
C VAL A 172 12.82 3.43 -6.47
N GLY A 173 11.82 3.85 -7.25
CA GLY A 173 11.94 4.12 -8.68
C GLY A 173 12.96 5.22 -8.98
N LEU A 174 12.90 6.31 -8.23
CA LEU A 174 13.89 7.39 -8.28
C LEU A 174 15.31 6.87 -8.01
N GLY A 175 15.44 6.12 -6.90
CA GLY A 175 16.74 5.58 -6.49
C GLY A 175 17.36 4.63 -7.49
N LEU A 176 16.56 3.78 -8.13
CA LEU A 176 17.02 2.85 -9.15
C LEU A 176 17.35 3.54 -10.47
N ARG A 177 16.51 4.49 -10.91
CA ARG A 177 16.69 5.17 -12.19
C ARG A 177 17.90 6.10 -12.22
N TYR A 178 18.17 6.78 -11.13
CA TYR A 178 19.21 7.82 -11.05
C TYR A 178 20.40 7.45 -10.15
N GLY A 179 20.51 6.17 -9.74
CA GLY A 179 21.63 5.71 -8.92
C GLY A 179 21.67 6.37 -7.53
N ARG A 180 20.52 6.63 -6.88
CA ARG A 180 20.41 7.32 -5.60
C ARG A 180 20.01 6.35 -4.47
N PRO A 181 20.95 5.69 -3.81
CA PRO A 181 20.65 4.74 -2.74
C PRO A 181 19.97 5.37 -1.52
N ALA A 182 20.15 6.68 -1.30
CA ALA A 182 19.49 7.40 -0.22
C ALA A 182 17.97 7.48 -0.45
N ALA A 183 17.52 7.68 -1.70
CA ALA A 183 16.10 7.65 -2.04
C ALA A 183 15.47 6.26 -1.80
N ILE A 184 16.19 5.17 -2.10
CA ILE A 184 15.76 3.82 -1.79
C ILE A 184 15.59 3.64 -0.27
N ARG A 185 16.57 4.09 0.52
CA ARG A 185 16.51 4.04 2.00
C ARG A 185 15.31 4.83 2.54
N ALA A 186 15.07 6.02 2.01
CA ALA A 186 13.91 6.84 2.37
C ALA A 186 12.58 6.13 2.04
N GLY A 187 12.50 5.45 0.89
CA GLY A 187 11.35 4.63 0.50
C GLY A 187 11.09 3.48 1.47
N PHE A 188 12.14 2.76 1.90
CA PHE A 188 12.01 1.69 2.90
C PHE A 188 11.67 2.23 4.30
N PHE A 189 12.19 3.39 4.66
CA PHE A 189 11.80 4.05 5.92
C PHE A 189 10.30 4.41 5.89
N LEU A 190 9.80 4.95 4.78
CA LEU A 190 8.36 5.19 4.62
C LEU A 190 7.55 3.89 4.67
N LEU A 191 8.05 2.81 4.04
CA LEU A 191 7.39 1.50 4.07
C LEU A 191 7.19 0.99 5.50
N LEU A 192 8.22 1.09 6.35
CA LEU A 192 8.18 0.67 7.75
C LEU A 192 7.26 1.58 8.57
N ALA A 193 7.43 2.91 8.46
CA ALA A 193 6.56 3.88 9.14
C ALA A 193 5.08 3.65 8.79
N HIS A 194 4.79 3.45 7.50
CA HIS A 194 3.45 3.15 7.03
C HIS A 194 2.92 1.82 7.57
N ALA A 195 3.74 0.78 7.67
CA ALA A 195 3.34 -0.52 8.21
C ALA A 195 2.83 -0.39 9.65
N VAL A 196 3.59 0.29 10.52
CA VAL A 196 3.23 0.52 11.93
C VAL A 196 2.00 1.41 12.05
N LEU A 197 1.98 2.55 11.37
CA LEU A 197 0.87 3.50 11.44
C LEU A 197 -0.45 2.91 10.91
N LYS A 198 -0.40 2.08 9.87
CA LYS A 198 -1.59 1.39 9.35
C LYS A 198 -2.10 0.32 10.30
N ALA A 199 -1.21 -0.47 10.87
CA ALA A 199 -1.60 -1.45 11.88
C ALA A 199 -2.29 -0.76 13.05
N LEU A 200 -1.71 0.33 13.57
CA LEU A 200 -2.29 1.14 14.63
C LEU A 200 -3.66 1.70 14.23
N ALA A 201 -3.80 2.28 13.04
CA ALA A 201 -5.06 2.84 12.56
C ALA A 201 -6.18 1.78 12.44
N PHE A 202 -5.87 0.59 11.89
CA PHE A 202 -6.86 -0.49 11.78
C PHE A 202 -7.23 -1.09 13.14
N LEU A 203 -6.27 -1.25 14.07
CA LEU A 203 -6.55 -1.74 15.41
C LEU A 203 -7.39 -0.74 16.21
N SER A 204 -7.03 0.54 16.22
CA SER A 204 -7.83 1.60 16.87
C SER A 204 -9.25 1.66 16.31
N LYS A 205 -9.40 1.57 14.96
CA LYS A 205 -10.72 1.46 14.32
C LYS A 205 -11.47 0.21 14.76
N GLY A 206 -10.75 -0.90 15.00
CA GLY A 206 -11.32 -2.14 15.52
C GLY A 206 -11.93 -1.97 16.89
N VAL A 207 -11.23 -1.29 17.79
CA VAL A 207 -11.72 -0.98 19.14
C VAL A 207 -12.93 -0.04 19.07
N CYS A 208 -12.92 1.00 18.24
CA CYS A 208 -14.08 1.85 18.01
C CYS A 208 -15.31 1.05 17.53
N HIS A 209 -15.10 0.07 16.65
CA HIS A 209 -16.18 -0.79 16.18
C HIS A 209 -16.71 -1.73 17.26
N TYR A 210 -15.82 -2.25 18.11
CA TYR A 210 -16.20 -3.15 19.20
C TYR A 210 -17.07 -2.46 20.26
N HIS A 211 -16.71 -1.21 20.64
CA HIS A 211 -17.41 -0.47 21.68
C HIS A 211 -18.66 0.28 21.19
N ARG A 212 -18.71 0.72 19.94
CA ARG A 212 -19.73 1.64 19.42
C ARG A 212 -20.37 1.21 18.12
N ASP A 213 -20.05 0.03 17.60
CA ASP A 213 -20.47 -0.50 16.26
C ASP A 213 -20.23 0.48 15.09
N VAL A 214 -19.21 1.32 15.22
CA VAL A 214 -18.86 2.33 14.22
C VAL A 214 -18.38 1.66 12.93
N THR A 215 -18.99 1.96 11.79
CA THR A 215 -18.59 1.50 10.46
C THR A 215 -18.29 2.66 9.51
N LEU A 216 -19.15 3.67 9.51
CA LEU A 216 -19.02 4.85 8.66
C LEU A 216 -18.08 5.89 9.27
N THR A 217 -17.53 6.74 8.42
CA THR A 217 -16.65 7.84 8.86
C THR A 217 -17.36 8.87 9.73
N ARG A 218 -18.66 9.09 9.49
CA ARG A 218 -19.49 10.04 10.28
C ARG A 218 -19.76 9.56 11.71
N GLU A 219 -19.78 8.24 11.92
CA GLU A 219 -20.08 7.62 13.21
C GLU A 219 -18.89 7.67 14.18
N LEU A 220 -17.73 8.19 13.75
CA LEU A 220 -16.58 8.43 14.62
C LEU A 220 -16.77 9.60 15.59
N ARG A 221 -17.82 10.44 15.40
CA ARG A 221 -18.10 11.58 16.29
C ARG A 221 -18.28 11.14 17.74
N GLY A 222 -17.74 11.91 18.67
CA GLY A 222 -17.82 11.63 20.09
C GLY A 222 -16.98 10.44 20.57
N THR A 223 -16.11 9.85 19.73
CA THR A 223 -15.26 8.73 20.16
C THR A 223 -14.33 9.12 21.30
N ALA A 224 -13.79 10.35 21.29
CA ALA A 224 -12.89 10.84 22.33
C ALA A 224 -13.57 10.96 23.70
N ALA A 225 -14.85 11.27 23.75
CA ALA A 225 -15.60 11.36 25.01
C ALA A 225 -15.79 9.98 25.69
N GLN A 226 -15.93 8.91 24.91
CA GLN A 226 -16.21 7.56 25.44
C GLN A 226 -14.94 6.72 25.61
N ILE A 227 -14.00 6.80 24.67
CA ILE A 227 -12.76 6.00 24.65
C ILE A 227 -11.55 6.90 24.27
N PRO A 228 -11.16 7.85 25.16
CA PRO A 228 -10.20 8.91 24.83
C PRO A 228 -8.84 8.37 24.39
N LEU A 229 -8.31 7.33 25.04
CA LEU A 229 -7.02 6.74 24.68
C LEU A 229 -7.03 6.19 23.24
N VAL A 230 -8.12 5.54 22.84
CA VAL A 230 -8.26 4.99 21.49
C VAL A 230 -8.41 6.11 20.46
N ALA A 231 -9.15 7.16 20.79
CA ALA A 231 -9.28 8.32 19.91
C ALA A 231 -7.93 9.01 19.69
N VAL A 232 -7.13 9.19 20.75
CA VAL A 232 -5.77 9.77 20.64
C VAL A 232 -4.85 8.87 19.83
N THR A 233 -4.80 7.56 20.10
CA THR A 233 -3.95 6.63 19.34
C THR A 233 -4.35 6.55 17.87
N PHE A 234 -5.65 6.60 17.57
CA PHE A 234 -6.14 6.65 16.20
C PHE A 234 -5.75 7.98 15.52
N ALA A 235 -5.91 9.11 16.20
CA ALA A 235 -5.51 10.41 15.68
C ALA A 235 -4.01 10.47 15.39
N VAL A 236 -3.15 9.97 16.28
CA VAL A 236 -1.69 9.87 16.07
C VAL A 236 -1.38 9.04 14.83
N ALA A 237 -2.05 7.90 14.65
CA ALA A 237 -1.87 7.09 13.44
C ALA A 237 -2.26 7.86 12.17
N LEU A 238 -3.40 8.58 12.18
CA LEU A 238 -3.88 9.37 11.04
C LEU A 238 -2.98 10.56 10.73
N ILE A 239 -2.48 11.30 11.76
CA ILE A 239 -1.53 12.40 11.62
C ILE A 239 -0.23 11.89 10.98
N GLY A 240 0.28 10.75 11.46
CA GLY A 240 1.47 10.12 10.89
C GLY A 240 1.28 9.70 9.43
N LEU A 241 0.14 9.10 9.09
CA LEU A 241 -0.20 8.72 7.72
C LEU A 241 -0.40 9.93 6.79
N ALA A 242 -0.95 11.01 7.30
CA ALA A 242 -1.07 12.28 6.59
C ALA A 242 0.31 12.87 6.26
N GLY A 243 1.30 12.60 7.10
CA GLY A 243 2.64 13.15 6.96
C GLY A 243 2.75 14.55 7.58
N ILE A 244 2.15 14.73 8.75
CA ILE A 244 2.25 15.97 9.54
C ILE A 244 3.39 15.83 10.56
N PRO A 245 4.26 16.86 10.74
CA PRO A 245 5.27 16.86 11.77
C PRO A 245 4.67 16.66 13.17
N PRO A 246 5.38 16.04 14.13
CA PRO A 246 6.77 15.53 14.08
C PRO A 246 6.89 14.03 13.77
N LEU A 247 5.86 13.40 13.19
CA LEU A 247 5.78 11.94 13.08
C LEU A 247 6.61 11.38 11.90
N ALA A 248 6.93 10.08 11.99
CA ALA A 248 7.77 9.36 11.03
C ALA A 248 7.29 9.45 9.57
N GLY A 249 5.97 9.56 9.35
CA GLY A 249 5.41 9.74 8.01
C GLY A 249 5.84 11.04 7.33
N PHE A 250 5.93 12.13 8.10
CA PHE A 250 6.49 13.41 7.62
C PHE A 250 7.98 13.27 7.30
N ALA A 251 8.76 12.78 8.26
CA ALA A 251 10.20 12.63 8.09
C ALA A 251 10.57 11.80 6.86
N ALA A 252 9.84 10.71 6.62
CA ALA A 252 10.01 9.87 5.45
C ALA A 252 9.68 10.59 4.14
N LYS A 253 8.53 11.28 4.07
CA LYS A 253 8.13 12.04 2.88
C LYS A 253 9.09 13.20 2.60
N TRP A 254 9.52 13.89 3.64
CA TRP A 254 10.52 14.97 3.53
C TRP A 254 11.85 14.44 2.97
N TRP A 255 12.33 13.30 3.50
CA TRP A 255 13.55 12.68 2.99
C TRP A 255 13.42 12.28 1.51
N ILE A 256 12.29 11.71 1.11
CA ILE A 256 12.04 11.39 -0.31
C ILE A 256 12.10 12.65 -1.18
N LEU A 257 11.49 13.75 -0.75
CA LEU A 257 11.49 15.01 -1.49
C LEU A 257 12.88 15.60 -1.61
N THR A 258 13.67 15.63 -0.52
CA THR A 258 15.05 16.15 -0.56
C THR A 258 15.94 15.34 -1.50
N GLU A 259 15.75 14.03 -1.59
CA GLU A 259 16.47 13.17 -2.53
C GLU A 259 15.99 13.32 -3.99
N SER A 260 14.79 13.83 -4.21
CA SER A 260 14.26 14.04 -5.56
C SER A 260 14.66 15.39 -6.18
N LEU A 261 14.88 16.43 -5.38
CA LEU A 261 15.19 17.77 -5.85
C LEU A 261 16.44 17.87 -6.78
N PRO A 262 17.55 17.16 -6.50
CA PRO A 262 18.74 17.26 -7.36
C PRO A 262 18.67 16.42 -8.64
N ALA A 263 17.53 15.80 -8.98
CA ALA A 263 17.40 14.99 -10.19
C ALA A 263 17.08 15.89 -11.40
N PRO A 264 17.84 15.76 -12.51
CA PRO A 264 17.84 16.75 -13.60
C PRO A 264 16.69 16.63 -14.60
N ASP A 265 15.71 15.74 -14.38
CA ASP A 265 14.80 15.26 -15.42
C ASP A 265 13.37 15.80 -15.23
N GLY A 266 12.72 16.21 -16.31
CA GLY A 266 11.32 16.68 -16.32
C GLY A 266 10.34 15.69 -15.71
N TRP A 267 10.59 14.37 -15.82
CA TRP A 267 9.82 13.32 -15.19
C TRP A 267 9.87 13.37 -13.66
N VAL A 268 11.02 13.73 -13.09
CA VAL A 268 11.16 13.88 -11.64
C VAL A 268 10.46 15.14 -11.16
N ALA A 269 10.58 16.26 -11.91
CA ALA A 269 9.86 17.49 -11.60
C ALA A 269 8.34 17.26 -11.59
N ALA A 270 7.80 16.60 -12.62
CA ALA A 270 6.39 16.19 -12.66
C ALA A 270 6.04 15.27 -11.47
N GLY A 271 6.92 14.33 -11.16
CA GLY A 271 6.76 13.41 -10.02
C GLY A 271 6.72 14.13 -8.68
N ILE A 272 7.56 15.14 -8.45
CA ILE A 272 7.52 15.97 -7.25
C ILE A 272 6.18 16.70 -7.13
N VAL A 273 5.70 17.31 -8.22
CA VAL A 273 4.41 17.99 -8.22
C VAL A 273 3.28 17.02 -7.91
N ILE A 274 3.25 15.85 -8.56
CA ILE A 274 2.25 14.80 -8.30
C ILE A 274 2.34 14.34 -6.83
N PHE A 275 3.54 14.13 -6.30
CA PHE A 275 3.78 13.75 -4.91
C PHE A 275 3.21 14.78 -3.92
N LEU A 276 3.50 16.07 -4.13
CA LEU A 276 3.04 17.16 -3.28
C LEU A 276 1.52 17.32 -3.35
N VAL A 277 0.95 17.38 -4.54
CA VAL A 277 -0.51 17.47 -4.74
C VAL A 277 -1.22 16.31 -4.04
N ASN A 278 -0.74 15.09 -4.22
CA ASN A 278 -1.31 13.90 -3.59
C ASN A 278 -1.12 13.90 -2.07
N SER A 279 -0.03 14.47 -1.55
CA SER A 279 0.15 14.63 -0.10
C SER A 279 -0.87 15.61 0.50
N VAL A 280 -1.21 16.69 -0.22
CA VAL A 280 -2.28 17.62 0.16
C VAL A 280 -3.65 16.95 0.06
N LEU A 281 -3.94 16.21 -1.02
CA LEU A 281 -5.18 15.44 -1.17
C LEU A 281 -5.40 14.46 -0.01
N ALA A 282 -4.32 13.86 0.50
CA ALA A 282 -4.39 12.96 1.64
C ALA A 282 -4.89 13.64 2.92
N LEU A 283 -4.57 14.91 3.13
CA LEU A 283 -5.10 15.70 4.25
C LEU A 283 -6.63 15.82 4.16
N GLY A 284 -7.19 15.92 2.95
CA GLY A 284 -8.62 16.05 2.71
C GLY A 284 -9.49 14.91 3.26
N TYR A 285 -8.94 13.74 3.48
CA TYR A 285 -9.68 12.63 4.11
C TYR A 285 -9.15 12.27 5.50
N TYR A 286 -7.87 12.51 5.83
CA TYR A 286 -7.37 12.24 7.18
C TYR A 286 -7.81 13.30 8.20
N LEU A 287 -7.75 14.59 7.87
CA LEU A 287 -8.14 15.66 8.80
C LEU A 287 -9.61 15.58 9.21
N PRO A 288 -10.59 15.38 8.29
CA PRO A 288 -11.97 15.20 8.71
C PRO A 288 -12.19 14.01 9.63
N LEU A 289 -11.43 12.92 9.48
CA LEU A 289 -11.51 11.79 10.41
C LEU A 289 -11.02 12.19 11.81
N ILE A 290 -9.90 12.91 11.89
CA ILE A 290 -9.33 13.39 13.16
C ILE A 290 -10.32 14.32 13.86
N VAL A 291 -10.85 15.33 13.13
CA VAL A 291 -11.83 16.26 13.68
C VAL A 291 -13.05 15.52 14.24
N ARG A 292 -13.57 14.55 13.49
CA ARG A 292 -14.74 13.77 13.93
C ARG A 292 -14.48 12.95 15.21
N LEU A 293 -13.27 12.47 15.44
CA LEU A 293 -12.95 11.73 16.68
C LEU A 293 -13.17 12.58 17.93
N PHE A 294 -12.90 13.89 17.85
CA PHE A 294 -12.98 14.84 18.96
C PHE A 294 -14.22 15.73 18.92
N ASP A 295 -15.06 15.64 17.89
CA ASP A 295 -16.29 16.40 17.75
C ASP A 295 -17.39 15.78 18.62
N ASN A 296 -17.76 16.48 19.68
CA ASN A 296 -18.78 16.05 20.65
C ASN A 296 -20.21 16.43 20.26
N SER A 297 -20.44 17.07 19.11
CA SER A 297 -21.76 17.55 18.66
C SER A 297 -22.80 16.43 18.38
N GLY A 298 -22.53 15.20 18.72
CA GLY A 298 -23.43 14.04 18.56
C GLY A 298 -23.47 13.13 19.79
N ALA A 299 -22.97 13.58 20.95
CA ALA A 299 -22.93 12.79 22.18
C ALA A 299 -24.19 12.97 23.07
N GLU A 300 -25.13 13.82 22.67
CA GLU A 300 -26.39 14.13 23.39
C GLU A 300 -27.61 13.55 22.65
N GLY A 301 -27.54 12.25 22.28
CA GLY A 301 -28.68 11.57 21.70
C GLY A 301 -28.73 10.10 22.08
#